data_b8ad36f43de230c97885e373d6267a99
#
_entry.id   b8ad36f43de230c97885e373d6267a99
#
_cell.length_a   1.000
_cell.length_b   1.000
_cell.length_c   1.000
_cell.angle_alpha   90.00
_cell.angle_beta   90.00
_cell.angle_gamma   90.00
#
_symmetry.space_group_name_H-M   'P 1'
#
loop_
_entity.id
_entity.type
_entity.pdbx_description
1 polymer ?
#
loop_
_entity_poly.entity_id
_entity_poly.type
_entity_poly.pdbx_seq_one_letter_code
_entity_poly.pdbx_strand_id
1 'polypeptide(L)'
;MDLSSKKTAKAHLNKELDIGAILPVEAYEFELEVPGQIKASFNRARGGIVQKLYYPAIIEYSKFVFNKLSGKNYYALNLAIANNVIENLPDFELEELVISYLQIVKGYYLLSNSIANKSTTVKIECQLISRDVNNVKKAVVQVKGPKASELNPLDFKEFEEKGYYIYLYAPRVKKSEEMKNVIEITSEELQEFYREYKAILPESITQFENLFNIGFSEKD
;
A
#
# COMPACT_ATOMS: atom_id res chain seq x y z
N MET A 1 -22.76 -14.68 2.98
CA MET A 1 -24.00 -15.25 3.53
C MET A 1 -23.84 -15.30 5.04
N ASP A 2 -24.73 -14.66 5.77
CA ASP A 2 -24.65 -14.56 7.23
C ASP A 2 -25.21 -15.84 7.88
N LEU A 3 -24.34 -16.61 8.55
CA LEU A 3 -24.72 -17.79 9.33
C LEU A 3 -25.25 -17.48 10.72
N SER A 4 -25.15 -16.23 11.18
CA SER A 4 -25.72 -15.80 12.47
C SER A 4 -27.24 -15.85 12.44
N SER A 5 -27.85 -15.81 11.25
CA SER A 5 -29.27 -16.00 11.05
C SER A 5 -29.65 -17.47 11.24
N LYS A 6 -30.31 -17.80 12.36
CA LYS A 6 -30.90 -19.13 12.62
C LYS A 6 -31.77 -19.65 11.45
N LYS A 7 -32.37 -18.71 10.72
CA LYS A 7 -33.24 -19.01 9.56
C LYS A 7 -32.43 -19.52 8.36
N THR A 8 -31.29 -18.87 8.06
CA THR A 8 -30.40 -19.30 6.96
C THR A 8 -29.74 -20.63 7.27
N ALA A 9 -29.24 -20.82 8.50
CA ALA A 9 -28.63 -22.07 8.93
C ALA A 9 -29.65 -23.26 8.84
N LYS A 10 -30.89 -23.02 9.25
CA LYS A 10 -31.96 -24.02 9.18
C LYS A 10 -32.32 -24.37 7.73
N ALA A 11 -32.44 -23.37 6.85
CA ALA A 11 -32.73 -23.63 5.43
C ALA A 11 -31.62 -24.43 4.75
N HIS A 12 -30.35 -24.17 5.09
CA HIS A 12 -29.22 -24.95 4.60
C HIS A 12 -29.24 -26.39 5.09
N LEU A 13 -29.46 -26.59 6.40
CA LEU A 13 -29.57 -27.94 6.99
C LEU A 13 -30.70 -28.75 6.36
N ASN A 14 -31.80 -28.11 6.01
CA ASN A 14 -32.95 -28.76 5.35
C ASN A 14 -32.74 -28.94 3.83
N LYS A 15 -31.58 -28.57 3.27
CA LYS A 15 -31.32 -28.60 1.82
C LYS A 15 -32.26 -27.74 0.97
N GLU A 16 -32.91 -26.75 1.56
CA GLU A 16 -33.76 -25.80 0.86
C GLU A 16 -32.92 -24.79 0.02
N LEU A 17 -31.63 -24.66 0.36
CA LEU A 17 -30.67 -23.86 -0.37
C LEU A 17 -29.60 -24.78 -0.96
N ASP A 18 -29.44 -24.75 -2.26
CA ASP A 18 -28.35 -25.46 -2.94
C ASP A 18 -27.02 -24.71 -2.82
N ILE A 19 -26.44 -24.80 -1.62
CA ILE A 19 -25.18 -24.09 -1.29
C ILE A 19 -24.13 -25.14 -0.97
N GLY A 20 -23.12 -25.23 -1.82
CA GLY A 20 -22.02 -26.18 -1.68
C GLY A 20 -21.06 -25.88 -0.51
N ALA A 21 -20.92 -24.63 -0.14
CA ALA A 21 -20.06 -24.20 0.97
C ALA A 21 -20.58 -22.90 1.62
N ILE A 22 -20.47 -22.81 2.94
CA ILE A 22 -20.80 -21.61 3.72
C ILE A 22 -19.54 -21.20 4.49
N LEU A 23 -19.14 -19.95 4.33
CA LEU A 23 -18.04 -19.35 5.09
C LEU A 23 -18.64 -18.41 6.14
N PRO A 24 -18.21 -18.50 7.40
CA PRO A 24 -18.52 -17.46 8.38
C PRO A 24 -17.87 -16.14 7.94
N VAL A 25 -18.62 -15.07 8.08
CA VAL A 25 -18.13 -13.72 7.75
C VAL A 25 -18.45 -12.77 8.88
N GLU A 26 -17.57 -11.82 9.11
CA GLU A 26 -17.79 -10.69 10.00
C GLU A 26 -18.03 -9.43 9.17
N ALA A 27 -18.93 -8.57 9.64
CA ALA A 27 -19.16 -7.29 9.00
C ALA A 27 -17.92 -6.41 9.17
N TYR A 28 -17.40 -5.90 8.07
CA TYR A 28 -16.31 -4.92 8.10
C TYR A 28 -16.93 -3.54 8.33
N GLU A 29 -16.79 -3.04 9.53
CA GLU A 29 -17.24 -1.68 9.86
C GLU A 29 -16.23 -0.66 9.34
N PHE A 30 -16.72 0.54 8.98
CA PHE A 30 -15.93 1.58 8.28
C PHE A 30 -14.86 2.27 9.15
N GLU A 31 -14.60 1.82 10.35
CA GLU A 31 -13.53 2.35 11.20
C GLU A 31 -12.12 2.12 10.65
N LEU A 32 -11.96 1.13 9.77
CA LEU A 32 -10.68 0.79 9.17
C LEU A 32 -10.79 0.82 7.64
N GLU A 33 -9.88 1.52 6.99
CA GLU A 33 -9.83 1.51 5.54
C GLU A 33 -9.39 0.14 4.99
N VAL A 34 -10.05 -0.29 3.93
CA VAL A 34 -9.66 -1.52 3.23
C VAL A 34 -8.35 -1.27 2.48
N PRO A 35 -7.29 -2.07 2.70
CA PRO A 35 -6.03 -1.91 1.99
C PRO A 35 -6.20 -1.84 0.46
N GLY A 36 -5.39 -0.99 -0.19
CA GLY A 36 -5.50 -0.70 -1.62
C GLY A 36 -5.42 -1.94 -2.51
N GLN A 37 -4.59 -2.92 -2.14
CA GLN A 37 -4.50 -4.18 -2.88
C GLN A 37 -5.79 -5.00 -2.83
N ILE A 38 -6.51 -4.99 -1.70
CA ILE A 38 -7.82 -5.64 -1.59
C ILE A 38 -8.83 -4.89 -2.46
N LYS A 39 -8.90 -3.56 -2.36
CA LYS A 39 -9.75 -2.72 -3.22
C LYS A 39 -9.51 -3.00 -4.70
N ALA A 40 -8.24 -3.04 -5.13
CA ALA A 40 -7.86 -3.33 -6.51
C ALA A 40 -8.28 -4.74 -6.97
N SER A 41 -8.25 -5.72 -6.07
CA SER A 41 -8.70 -7.09 -6.37
C SER A 41 -10.19 -7.16 -6.61
N PHE A 42 -11.01 -6.45 -5.82
CA PHE A 42 -12.46 -6.39 -6.02
C PHE A 42 -12.86 -5.61 -7.27
N ASN A 43 -12.10 -4.60 -7.65
CA ASN A 43 -12.41 -3.74 -8.81
C ASN A 43 -12.00 -4.35 -10.16
N ARG A 44 -11.37 -5.51 -10.19
CA ARG A 44 -11.01 -6.19 -11.45
C ARG A 44 -12.26 -6.78 -12.10
N ALA A 45 -12.71 -6.18 -13.19
CA ALA A 45 -13.92 -6.59 -13.95
C ALA A 45 -13.90 -8.05 -14.46
N ARG A 46 -12.77 -8.74 -14.44
CA ARG A 46 -12.59 -10.15 -14.85
C ARG A 46 -11.90 -10.98 -13.78
N GLY A 47 -12.00 -10.55 -12.52
CA GLY A 47 -11.46 -11.31 -11.39
C GLY A 47 -12.25 -12.61 -11.20
N GLY A 48 -11.56 -13.71 -10.91
CA GLY A 48 -12.20 -14.94 -10.50
C GLY A 48 -12.98 -14.78 -9.19
N ILE A 49 -13.95 -15.67 -8.95
CA ILE A 49 -14.76 -15.68 -7.72
C ILE A 49 -13.90 -15.85 -6.47
N VAL A 50 -12.74 -16.51 -6.60
CA VAL A 50 -11.77 -16.70 -5.54
C VAL A 50 -10.44 -16.11 -5.98
N GLN A 51 -9.89 -15.23 -5.17
CA GLN A 51 -8.58 -14.61 -5.41
C GLN A 51 -7.65 -14.89 -4.23
N LYS A 52 -6.40 -15.19 -4.52
CA LYS A 52 -5.36 -15.38 -3.50
C LYS A 52 -4.55 -14.11 -3.33
N LEU A 53 -4.49 -13.62 -2.10
CA LEU A 53 -3.58 -12.55 -1.71
C LEU A 53 -2.21 -13.16 -1.37
N TYR A 54 -1.15 -12.58 -1.94
CA TYR A 54 0.22 -13.08 -1.76
C TYR A 54 1.07 -12.17 -0.86
N TYR A 55 0.53 -11.03 -0.46
CA TYR A 55 1.27 -10.06 0.34
C TYR A 55 1.17 -10.42 1.83
N PRO A 56 2.27 -10.79 2.51
CA PRO A 56 2.23 -11.24 3.90
C PRO A 56 1.61 -10.21 4.85
N ALA A 57 1.94 -8.92 4.71
CA ALA A 57 1.39 -7.85 5.54
C ALA A 57 -0.13 -7.75 5.43
N ILE A 58 -0.70 -7.91 4.24
CA ILE A 58 -2.17 -7.91 4.04
C ILE A 58 -2.82 -9.14 4.67
N ILE A 59 -2.15 -10.29 4.58
CA ILE A 59 -2.67 -11.53 5.20
C ILE A 59 -2.71 -11.37 6.72
N GLU A 60 -1.64 -10.89 7.33
CA GLU A 60 -1.57 -10.66 8.78
C GLU A 60 -2.56 -9.57 9.22
N TYR A 61 -2.67 -8.49 8.45
CA TYR A 61 -3.67 -7.46 8.68
C TYR A 61 -5.10 -8.00 8.62
N SER A 62 -5.42 -8.83 7.63
CA SER A 62 -6.75 -9.47 7.53
C SER A 62 -7.06 -10.38 8.72
N LYS A 63 -6.08 -11.13 9.21
CA LYS A 63 -6.20 -11.93 10.44
C LYS A 63 -6.43 -11.06 11.67
N PHE A 64 -5.69 -9.96 11.79
CA PHE A 64 -5.83 -8.99 12.88
C PHE A 64 -7.24 -8.38 12.89
N VAL A 65 -7.72 -7.89 11.75
CA VAL A 65 -9.07 -7.32 11.64
C VAL A 65 -10.14 -8.34 11.99
N PHE A 66 -10.02 -9.59 11.49
CA PHE A 66 -10.98 -10.64 11.83
C PHE A 66 -11.00 -10.94 13.34
N ASN A 67 -9.84 -11.07 13.96
CA ASN A 67 -9.75 -11.26 15.41
C ASN A 67 -10.40 -10.11 16.18
N LYS A 68 -10.13 -8.86 15.77
CA LYS A 68 -10.71 -7.65 16.38
C LYS A 68 -12.24 -7.64 16.27
N LEU A 69 -12.79 -7.88 15.09
CA LEU A 69 -14.22 -7.86 14.83
C LEU A 69 -14.97 -9.01 15.51
N SER A 70 -14.39 -10.21 15.51
CA SER A 70 -15.00 -11.39 16.14
C SER A 70 -14.88 -11.38 17.68
N GLY A 71 -14.05 -10.53 18.25
CA GLY A 71 -13.73 -10.51 19.69
C GLY A 71 -13.01 -11.78 20.17
N LYS A 72 -12.37 -12.53 19.26
CA LYS A 72 -11.70 -13.81 19.55
C LYS A 72 -10.39 -13.91 18.78
N ASN A 73 -9.41 -14.59 19.37
CA ASN A 73 -8.12 -14.87 18.72
C ASN A 73 -8.16 -16.15 17.89
N TYR A 74 -8.92 -16.13 16.78
CA TYR A 74 -9.00 -17.27 15.86
C TYR A 74 -7.69 -17.54 15.13
N TYR A 75 -6.98 -16.48 14.77
CA TYR A 75 -5.74 -16.55 14.00
C TYR A 75 -4.56 -16.13 14.85
N ALA A 76 -3.52 -16.95 14.86
CA ALA A 76 -2.22 -16.53 15.35
C ALA A 76 -1.60 -15.52 14.35
N LEU A 77 -1.14 -14.38 14.87
CA LEU A 77 -0.47 -13.37 14.07
C LEU A 77 1.03 -13.66 13.99
N ASN A 78 1.62 -13.48 12.82
CA ASN A 78 3.06 -13.57 12.65
C ASN A 78 3.70 -12.20 12.88
N LEU A 79 4.11 -11.93 14.10
CA LEU A 79 4.65 -10.65 14.53
C LEU A 79 6.11 -10.40 14.09
N ALA A 80 6.78 -11.38 13.47
CA ALA A 80 8.15 -11.22 12.96
C ALA A 80 8.24 -10.21 11.78
N ILE A 81 7.09 -9.76 11.26
CA ILE A 81 7.01 -8.74 10.21
C ILE A 81 7.23 -7.32 10.80
N ALA A 82 7.29 -7.18 12.12
CA ALA A 82 7.06 -5.93 12.85
C ALA A 82 8.23 -4.93 12.95
N ASN A 83 9.41 -5.22 12.40
CA ASN A 83 10.57 -4.38 12.72
C ASN A 83 10.66 -3.07 11.92
N ASN A 84 9.96 -2.95 10.78
CA ASN A 84 9.97 -1.73 9.98
C ASN A 84 8.65 -1.58 9.23
N VAL A 85 7.85 -0.57 9.59
CA VAL A 85 6.55 -0.29 8.96
C VAL A 85 6.72 -0.08 7.46
N ILE A 86 7.72 0.70 7.05
CA ILE A 86 7.93 1.07 5.64
C ILE A 86 8.22 -0.15 4.75
N GLU A 87 9.06 -1.07 5.23
CA GLU A 87 9.42 -2.29 4.50
C GLU A 87 8.25 -3.29 4.40
N ASN A 88 7.25 -3.12 5.23
CA ASN A 88 6.09 -4.00 5.29
C ASN A 88 4.82 -3.39 4.67
N LEU A 89 4.84 -2.11 4.28
CA LEU A 89 3.73 -1.53 3.57
C LEU A 89 3.52 -2.23 2.21
N PRO A 90 2.28 -2.54 1.86
CA PRO A 90 1.94 -2.99 0.51
C PRO A 90 2.25 -1.90 -0.53
N ASP A 91 2.39 -2.31 -1.79
CA ASP A 91 2.84 -1.42 -2.88
C ASP A 91 2.00 -0.14 -2.98
N PHE A 92 0.66 -0.22 -2.85
CA PHE A 92 -0.22 0.95 -2.96
C PHE A 92 -0.03 1.93 -1.80
N GLU A 93 0.05 1.43 -0.59
CA GLU A 93 0.24 2.23 0.62
C GLU A 93 1.64 2.86 0.64
N LEU A 94 2.63 2.14 0.11
CA LEU A 94 3.99 2.65 -0.04
C LEU A 94 4.08 3.74 -1.12
N GLU A 95 3.44 3.55 -2.28
CA GLU A 95 3.32 4.58 -3.32
C GLU A 95 2.70 5.87 -2.75
N GLU A 96 1.59 5.73 -2.01
CA GLU A 96 0.89 6.86 -1.40
C GLU A 96 1.75 7.57 -0.35
N LEU A 97 2.50 6.82 0.47
CA LEU A 97 3.42 7.39 1.45
C LEU A 97 4.53 8.22 0.78
N VAL A 98 5.14 7.67 -0.28
CA VAL A 98 6.20 8.38 -1.04
C VAL A 98 5.66 9.64 -1.70
N ILE A 99 4.46 9.57 -2.31
CA ILE A 99 3.83 10.74 -2.93
C ILE A 99 3.51 11.80 -1.87
N SER A 100 2.99 11.40 -0.71
CA SER A 100 2.71 12.31 0.40
C SER A 100 3.98 12.99 0.92
N TYR A 101 5.08 12.24 1.06
CA TYR A 101 6.39 12.78 1.41
C TYR A 101 6.85 13.87 0.42
N LEU A 102 6.75 13.61 -0.87
CA LEU A 102 7.15 14.57 -1.90
C LEU A 102 6.25 15.82 -1.90
N GLN A 103 4.97 15.66 -1.61
CA GLN A 103 4.05 16.79 -1.53
C GLN A 103 4.27 17.65 -0.29
N ILE A 104 4.47 17.03 0.86
CA ILE A 104 4.54 17.73 2.16
C ILE A 104 5.95 18.26 2.42
N VAL A 105 6.97 17.42 2.29
CA VAL A 105 8.35 17.77 2.65
C VAL A 105 9.11 18.41 1.50
N LYS A 106 8.99 17.85 0.29
CA LYS A 106 9.74 18.38 -0.88
C LYS A 106 8.98 19.49 -1.63
N GLY A 107 7.75 19.83 -1.21
CA GLY A 107 6.99 20.95 -1.74
C GLY A 107 6.49 20.76 -3.17
N TYR A 108 6.16 19.56 -3.55
CA TYR A 108 5.56 19.26 -4.86
C TYR A 108 4.03 19.30 -4.84
N TYR A 109 3.46 19.41 -6.02
CA TYR A 109 2.05 19.26 -6.30
C TYR A 109 1.82 18.09 -7.26
N LEU A 110 0.91 17.19 -6.91
CA LEU A 110 0.58 16.02 -7.73
C LEU A 110 -0.29 16.43 -8.94
N LEU A 111 0.17 16.07 -10.13
CA LEU A 111 -0.63 16.20 -11.34
C LEU A 111 -1.57 15.00 -11.46
N SER A 112 -2.82 15.16 -11.04
CA SER A 112 -3.81 14.08 -10.94
C SER A 112 -4.08 13.35 -12.26
N ASN A 113 -4.00 14.05 -13.41
CA ASN A 113 -4.14 13.44 -14.73
C ASN A 113 -2.97 12.49 -15.08
N SER A 114 -1.83 12.60 -14.42
CA SER A 114 -0.67 11.72 -14.66
C SER A 114 -0.87 10.31 -14.10
N ILE A 115 -1.70 10.16 -13.06
CA ILE A 115 -2.03 8.85 -12.47
C ILE A 115 -2.81 7.96 -13.46
N ALA A 116 -3.64 8.57 -14.30
CA ALA A 116 -4.49 7.87 -15.26
C ALA A 116 -3.73 7.38 -16.51
N ASN A 117 -2.60 7.98 -16.86
CA ASN A 117 -1.86 7.72 -18.09
C ASN A 117 -0.74 6.69 -17.91
N LYS A 118 -1.09 5.47 -17.46
CA LYS A 118 -0.15 4.33 -17.40
C LYS A 118 0.22 3.73 -18.76
N SER A 119 0.06 4.49 -19.87
CA SER A 119 0.28 4.02 -21.25
C SER A 119 1.70 4.23 -21.79
N THR A 120 2.60 4.78 -21.00
CA THR A 120 3.99 4.96 -21.40
C THR A 120 4.80 3.67 -21.24
N THR A 121 5.77 3.46 -22.10
CA THR A 121 6.68 2.29 -22.09
C THR A 121 7.48 2.22 -20.79
N VAL A 122 7.76 3.37 -20.17
CA VAL A 122 8.37 3.48 -18.84
C VAL A 122 7.28 3.69 -17.81
N LYS A 123 7.16 2.75 -16.89
CA LYS A 123 6.17 2.81 -15.81
C LYS A 123 6.65 3.81 -14.77
N ILE A 124 5.92 4.92 -14.66
CA ILE A 124 6.04 5.88 -13.55
C ILE A 124 4.73 5.86 -12.77
N GLU A 125 4.78 6.13 -11.47
CA GLU A 125 3.57 6.17 -10.64
C GLU A 125 2.81 7.48 -10.91
N CYS A 126 3.52 8.60 -10.93
CA CYS A 126 2.91 9.90 -11.20
C CYS A 126 3.93 10.93 -11.67
N GLN A 127 3.40 12.08 -12.10
CA GLN A 127 4.16 13.30 -12.36
C GLN A 127 3.81 14.36 -11.32
N LEU A 128 4.83 15.14 -10.94
CA LEU A 128 4.75 16.19 -9.95
C LEU A 128 5.29 17.50 -10.52
N ILE A 129 4.83 18.62 -9.98
CA ILE A 129 5.37 19.94 -10.26
C ILE A 129 5.64 20.66 -8.94
N SER A 130 6.76 21.39 -8.83
CA SER A 130 7.09 22.11 -7.61
C SER A 130 6.07 23.24 -7.35
N ARG A 131 5.82 23.52 -6.06
CA ARG A 131 4.98 24.65 -5.63
C ARG A 131 5.70 26.01 -5.71
N ASP A 132 7.03 25.98 -5.90
CA ASP A 132 7.81 27.21 -6.05
C ASP A 132 7.59 27.78 -7.44
N VAL A 133 6.80 28.85 -7.51
CA VAL A 133 6.46 29.52 -8.76
C VAL A 133 7.64 30.24 -9.43
N ASN A 134 8.70 30.54 -8.64
CA ASN A 134 9.90 31.22 -9.14
C ASN A 134 10.94 30.20 -9.68
N ASN A 135 10.80 28.92 -9.27
CA ASN A 135 11.71 27.86 -9.69
C ASN A 135 10.92 26.58 -9.96
N VAL A 136 10.17 26.60 -11.06
CA VAL A 136 9.30 25.47 -11.43
C VAL A 136 10.11 24.26 -11.83
N LYS A 137 10.00 23.19 -11.05
CA LYS A 137 10.62 21.89 -11.30
C LYS A 137 9.55 20.86 -11.61
N LYS A 138 9.77 20.07 -12.64
CA LYS A 138 8.95 18.90 -12.96
C LYS A 138 9.62 17.65 -12.41
N ALA A 139 8.86 16.74 -11.88
CA ALA A 139 9.38 15.47 -11.39
C ALA A 139 8.53 14.28 -11.83
N VAL A 140 9.15 13.12 -11.87
CA VAL A 140 8.52 11.81 -12.01
C VAL A 140 8.91 10.95 -10.81
N VAL A 141 8.03 10.02 -10.48
CA VAL A 141 8.20 9.14 -9.31
C VAL A 141 8.04 7.70 -9.74
N GLN A 142 8.95 6.85 -9.28
CA GLN A 142 8.81 5.39 -9.36
C GLN A 142 9.07 4.80 -7.98
N VAL A 143 8.14 3.96 -7.55
CA VAL A 143 8.20 3.24 -6.29
C VAL A 143 8.24 1.74 -6.56
N LYS A 144 9.06 1.03 -5.83
CA LYS A 144 9.09 -0.43 -5.83
C LYS A 144 9.08 -0.95 -4.40
N GLY A 145 8.15 -1.83 -4.14
CA GLY A 145 8.04 -2.51 -2.84
C GLY A 145 9.19 -3.47 -2.56
N PRO A 146 9.25 -4.01 -1.34
CA PRO A 146 10.39 -4.77 -0.82
C PRO A 146 10.69 -6.08 -1.58
N LYS A 147 9.77 -6.57 -2.40
CA LYS A 147 9.96 -7.78 -3.21
C LYS A 147 10.43 -7.50 -4.64
N ALA A 148 10.56 -6.23 -4.99
CA ALA A 148 10.97 -5.87 -6.34
C ALA A 148 12.46 -6.09 -6.56
N SER A 149 12.80 -6.31 -7.83
CA SER A 149 14.16 -6.22 -8.30
C SER A 149 14.67 -4.79 -8.26
N GLU A 150 15.97 -4.64 -8.38
CA GLU A 150 16.67 -3.38 -8.46
C GLU A 150 16.08 -2.43 -9.51
N LEU A 151 15.97 -1.12 -9.19
CA LEU A 151 15.65 -0.07 -10.16
C LEU A 151 16.92 0.39 -10.89
N ASN A 152 16.82 0.53 -12.20
CA ASN A 152 17.88 1.12 -13.01
C ASN A 152 17.49 2.56 -13.40
N PRO A 153 18.21 3.60 -12.92
CA PRO A 153 17.92 4.98 -13.28
C PRO A 153 17.93 5.25 -14.79
N LEU A 154 18.76 4.53 -15.55
CA LEU A 154 18.84 4.70 -17.00
C LEU A 154 17.52 4.43 -17.74
N ASP A 155 16.62 3.67 -17.14
CA ASP A 155 15.27 3.44 -17.69
C ASP A 155 14.41 4.72 -17.74
N PHE A 156 14.85 5.79 -17.03
CA PHE A 156 14.18 7.09 -16.96
C PHE A 156 14.93 8.21 -17.69
N LYS A 157 15.96 7.88 -18.50
CA LYS A 157 16.80 8.85 -19.18
C LYS A 157 16.00 9.82 -20.05
N GLU A 158 14.96 9.37 -20.71
CA GLU A 158 14.07 10.21 -21.50
C GLU A 158 13.40 11.33 -20.68
N PHE A 159 13.09 11.09 -19.40
CA PHE A 159 12.55 12.12 -18.52
C PHE A 159 13.62 13.14 -18.11
N GLU A 160 14.85 12.67 -17.84
CA GLU A 160 15.96 13.58 -17.54
C GLU A 160 16.27 14.51 -18.71
N GLU A 161 16.31 13.97 -19.93
CA GLU A 161 16.50 14.75 -21.17
C GLU A 161 15.42 15.81 -21.38
N LYS A 162 14.21 15.58 -20.87
CA LYS A 162 13.11 16.54 -20.84
C LYS A 162 13.15 17.51 -19.63
N GLY A 163 14.20 17.42 -18.81
CA GLY A 163 14.41 18.31 -17.66
C GLY A 163 13.64 17.93 -16.40
N TYR A 164 13.21 16.68 -16.27
CA TYR A 164 12.55 16.21 -15.06
C TYR A 164 13.57 15.80 -14.00
N TYR A 165 13.21 15.99 -12.73
CA TYR A 165 13.80 15.30 -11.59
C TYR A 165 13.17 13.92 -11.47
N ILE A 166 13.95 12.92 -11.12
CA ILE A 166 13.53 11.52 -11.06
C ILE A 166 13.68 11.04 -9.62
N TYR A 167 12.57 10.88 -8.93
CA TYR A 167 12.53 10.35 -7.57
C TYR A 167 12.31 8.84 -7.61
N LEU A 168 13.21 8.09 -7.00
CA LEU A 168 13.20 6.64 -6.97
C LEU A 168 13.16 6.13 -5.53
N TYR A 169 12.25 5.23 -5.25
CA TYR A 169 12.26 4.42 -4.04
C TYR A 169 12.23 2.94 -4.40
N ALA A 170 13.19 2.18 -3.94
CA ALA A 170 13.26 0.72 -4.07
C ALA A 170 14.22 0.15 -3.03
N PRO A 171 14.17 -1.17 -2.74
CA PRO A 171 15.15 -1.85 -1.89
C PRO A 171 16.58 -1.71 -2.41
N ARG A 172 16.73 -1.54 -3.72
CA ARG A 172 18.01 -1.29 -4.39
C ARG A 172 17.79 -0.38 -5.59
N VAL A 173 18.60 0.66 -5.69
CA VAL A 173 18.70 1.53 -6.86
C VAL A 173 20.13 1.43 -7.38
N LYS A 174 20.29 1.16 -8.68
CA LYS A 174 21.60 1.16 -9.31
C LYS A 174 22.22 2.54 -9.25
N LYS A 175 23.51 2.61 -8.93
CA LYS A 175 24.26 3.86 -9.07
C LYS A 175 24.47 4.13 -10.57
N SER A 176 24.18 5.35 -11.00
CA SER A 176 24.44 5.83 -12.35
C SER A 176 25.13 7.18 -12.27
N GLU A 177 26.38 7.24 -12.73
CA GLU A 177 27.15 8.50 -12.83
C GLU A 177 26.72 9.33 -14.05
N GLU A 178 25.98 8.71 -14.99
CA GLU A 178 25.52 9.35 -16.21
C GLU A 178 24.30 10.28 -15.99
N MET A 179 23.59 10.11 -14.89
CA MET A 179 22.35 10.83 -14.62
C MET A 179 22.53 11.79 -13.43
N LYS A 180 22.14 13.06 -13.63
CA LYS A 180 22.35 14.15 -12.65
C LYS A 180 21.10 14.46 -11.81
N ASN A 181 19.92 14.20 -12.38
CA ASN A 181 18.63 14.59 -11.78
C ASN A 181 17.93 13.42 -11.09
N VAL A 182 18.64 12.35 -10.74
CA VAL A 182 18.11 11.21 -9.99
C VAL A 182 18.29 11.44 -8.50
N ILE A 183 17.20 11.25 -7.76
CA ILE A 183 17.14 11.40 -6.31
C ILE A 183 16.57 10.12 -5.75
N GLU A 184 17.39 9.38 -5.03
CA GLU A 184 16.95 8.22 -4.26
C GLU A 184 16.30 8.67 -2.96
N ILE A 185 15.12 8.14 -2.66
CA ILE A 185 14.45 8.31 -1.37
C ILE A 185 14.82 7.11 -0.52
N THR A 186 15.29 7.34 0.69
CA THR A 186 15.70 6.26 1.59
C THR A 186 14.58 5.81 2.52
N SER A 187 14.69 4.59 3.05
CA SER A 187 13.75 4.09 4.05
C SER A 187 13.80 4.92 5.33
N GLU A 188 14.96 5.45 5.69
CA GLU A 188 15.17 6.31 6.85
C GLU A 188 14.40 7.63 6.71
N GLU A 189 14.49 8.31 5.53
CA GLU A 189 13.72 9.52 5.25
C GLU A 189 12.21 9.28 5.36
N LEU A 190 11.72 8.15 4.84
CA LEU A 190 10.30 7.81 4.93
C LEU A 190 9.87 7.46 6.36
N GLN A 191 10.74 6.83 7.17
CA GLN A 191 10.43 6.55 8.57
C GLN A 191 10.35 7.82 9.40
N GLU A 192 11.27 8.77 9.19
CA GLU A 192 11.23 10.08 9.84
C GLU A 192 9.95 10.82 9.45
N PHE A 193 9.64 10.86 8.16
CA PHE A 193 8.41 11.46 7.65
C PHE A 193 7.17 10.80 8.26
N TYR A 194 7.10 9.47 8.28
CA TYR A 194 5.98 8.76 8.89
C TYR A 194 5.77 9.13 10.34
N ARG A 195 6.85 9.17 11.15
CA ARG A 195 6.78 9.52 12.57
C ARG A 195 6.31 10.96 12.80
N GLU A 196 6.81 11.89 12.00
CA GLU A 196 6.50 13.32 12.16
C GLU A 196 5.09 13.67 11.66
N TYR A 197 4.67 13.10 10.54
CA TYR A 197 3.42 13.47 9.86
C TYR A 197 2.31 12.44 9.98
N LYS A 198 2.45 11.43 10.81
CA LYS A 198 1.48 10.34 10.99
C LYS A 198 0.04 10.81 11.14
N ALA A 199 -0.19 11.89 11.88
CA ALA A 199 -1.53 12.41 12.18
C ALA A 199 -2.30 12.90 10.95
N ILE A 200 -1.62 13.18 9.85
CA ILE A 200 -2.21 13.66 8.59
C ILE A 200 -2.08 12.65 7.44
N LEU A 201 -1.47 11.50 7.70
CA LEU A 201 -1.40 10.42 6.71
C LEU A 201 -2.75 9.69 6.61
N PRO A 202 -3.08 9.15 5.42
CA PRO A 202 -4.26 8.33 5.23
C PRO A 202 -4.30 7.13 6.18
N GLU A 203 -5.50 6.77 6.61
CA GLU A 203 -5.70 5.63 7.50
C GLU A 203 -5.26 4.31 6.84
N SER A 204 -5.37 4.19 5.52
CA SER A 204 -4.83 3.07 4.76
C SER A 204 -3.34 2.79 5.00
N ILE A 205 -2.58 3.81 5.39
CA ILE A 205 -1.16 3.69 5.75
C ILE A 205 -1.01 3.42 7.25
N THR A 206 -1.68 4.23 8.09
CA THR A 206 -1.44 4.23 9.54
C THR A 206 -2.03 3.02 10.25
N GLN A 207 -3.07 2.41 9.71
CA GLN A 207 -3.70 1.21 10.28
C GLN A 207 -2.73 0.03 10.45
N PHE A 208 -1.70 -0.07 9.60
CA PHE A 208 -0.69 -1.13 9.73
C PHE A 208 0.13 -1.03 11.00
N GLU A 209 0.26 0.16 11.59
CA GLU A 209 0.96 0.33 12.87
C GLU A 209 0.29 -0.43 14.00
N ASN A 210 -1.04 -0.50 14.01
CA ASN A 210 -1.78 -1.25 15.04
C ASN A 210 -1.42 -2.74 15.01
N LEU A 211 -1.14 -3.29 13.83
CA LEU A 211 -0.65 -4.66 13.69
C LEU A 211 0.75 -4.84 14.28
N PHE A 212 1.62 -3.84 14.12
CA PHE A 212 3.02 -3.90 14.55
C PHE A 212 3.19 -3.60 16.04
N ASN A 213 2.33 -2.75 16.62
CA ASN A 213 2.41 -2.37 18.04
C ASN A 213 1.91 -3.46 19.00
N ILE A 214 1.09 -4.39 18.54
CA ILE A 214 0.58 -5.49 19.38
C ILE A 214 1.72 -6.38 19.91
N GLY A 215 2.84 -6.50 19.19
CA GLY A 215 4.00 -7.27 19.61
C GLY A 215 4.86 -6.63 20.72
N PHE A 216 4.65 -5.35 21.04
CA PHE A 216 5.43 -4.64 22.06
C PHE A 216 4.72 -4.54 23.42
N SER A 217 3.39 -4.73 23.47
CA SER A 217 2.62 -4.65 24.72
C SER A 217 2.53 -5.97 25.50
N GLU A 218 3.01 -7.07 24.96
CA GLU A 218 3.01 -8.38 25.64
C GLU A 218 4.35 -8.72 26.31
N LYS A 219 5.27 -7.76 26.43
CA LYS A 219 6.61 -7.97 27.05
C LYS A 219 6.87 -7.12 28.28
N ASP A 220 5.82 -6.55 28.89
CA ASP A 220 5.92 -5.93 30.21
C ASP A 220 5.41 -6.87 31.32
#